data_c86e5cc1f4c37906b967d591e097e88a
#
_entry.id   c86e5cc1f4c37906b967d591e097e88a
#
_cell.length_a   1.000
_cell.length_b   1.000
_cell.length_c   1.000
_cell.angle_alpha   90.00
_cell.angle_beta   90.00
_cell.angle_gamma   90.00
#
_symmetry.space_group_name_H-M   'P 1'
#
loop_
_entity.id
_entity.type
_entity.pdbx_description
1 polymer ?
#
loop_
_entity_poly.entity_id
_entity_poly.type
_entity_poly.pdbx_seq_one_letter_code
_entity_poly.pdbx_strand_id
1 'polypeptide(L)'
;MQETSAQPTIRKVGIVNVTFEKGVIVVEPVNLYGCAIGQDSFVGPFVEIQRDVVIGKRCRIQSHAFICELVSIGDDCFISHGAMFINDSFAGGTPAKGRRDLWRSTKIGNEVSIGTNATILPVTICDQVVIGAGAVVTKDITRPGVYVGNPARLLRHL
;
A
#
# COMPACT_ATOMS: atom_id res chain seq x y z
N MET A 1 4.39 26.66 -41.32
CA MET A 1 3.99 25.30 -40.87
C MET A 1 3.37 25.50 -39.49
N GLN A 2 2.05 25.25 -39.35
CA GLN A 2 1.41 25.27 -38.02
C GLN A 2 1.81 23.96 -37.32
N GLU A 3 2.55 24.08 -36.21
CA GLU A 3 2.73 22.95 -35.30
C GLU A 3 1.35 22.55 -34.74
N THR A 4 0.84 21.41 -35.17
CA THR A 4 -0.34 20.81 -34.56
C THR A 4 0.07 20.32 -33.17
N SER A 5 -0.24 21.10 -32.11
CA SER A 5 -0.02 20.65 -30.75
C SER A 5 -0.81 19.37 -30.50
N ALA A 6 -0.11 18.29 -30.16
CA ALA A 6 -0.77 17.03 -29.80
C ALA A 6 -1.57 17.20 -28.49
N GLN A 7 -2.81 16.75 -28.50
CA GLN A 7 -3.65 16.76 -27.30
C GLN A 7 -3.30 15.55 -26.42
N PRO A 8 -3.16 15.72 -25.08
CA PRO A 8 -2.88 14.62 -24.19
C PRO A 8 -4.10 13.70 -24.02
N THR A 9 -3.86 12.43 -23.78
CA THR A 9 -4.90 11.52 -23.30
C THR A 9 -5.11 11.75 -21.81
N ILE A 10 -6.28 12.25 -21.42
CA ILE A 10 -6.62 12.53 -20.02
C ILE A 10 -7.43 11.35 -19.46
N ARG A 11 -6.99 10.82 -18.32
CA ARG A 11 -7.73 9.83 -17.53
C ARG A 11 -8.11 10.45 -16.19
N LYS A 12 -9.35 10.24 -15.77
CA LYS A 12 -9.82 10.75 -14.46
C LYS A 12 -9.45 9.75 -13.37
N VAL A 13 -9.08 10.27 -12.20
CA VAL A 13 -8.99 9.49 -10.96
C VAL A 13 -10.38 9.33 -10.33
N GLY A 14 -10.55 8.35 -9.46
CA GLY A 14 -11.81 8.12 -8.76
C GLY A 14 -11.93 6.69 -8.24
N ILE A 15 -13.15 6.23 -8.06
CA ILE A 15 -13.48 4.90 -7.57
C ILE A 15 -14.00 4.07 -8.75
N VAL A 16 -13.24 3.04 -9.16
CA VAL A 16 -13.55 2.23 -10.34
C VAL A 16 -13.40 0.74 -10.03
N ASN A 17 -14.46 -0.04 -10.20
CA ASN A 17 -14.46 -1.50 -9.97
C ASN A 17 -13.92 -1.90 -8.59
N VAL A 18 -14.35 -1.21 -7.54
CA VAL A 18 -13.96 -1.48 -6.15
C VAL A 18 -15.07 -2.24 -5.45
N THR A 19 -14.70 -3.28 -4.72
CA THR A 19 -15.63 -4.01 -3.83
C THR A 19 -15.50 -3.45 -2.42
N PHE A 20 -16.60 -2.96 -1.85
CA PHE A 20 -16.68 -2.51 -0.47
C PHE A 20 -17.56 -3.44 0.35
N GLU A 21 -17.07 -3.87 1.51
CA GLU A 21 -17.92 -4.50 2.51
C GLU A 21 -18.70 -3.43 3.33
N LYS A 22 -19.57 -3.88 4.24
CA LYS A 22 -20.42 -3.00 5.07
C LYS A 22 -19.57 -2.08 5.94
N GLY A 23 -19.99 -0.83 6.11
CA GLY A 23 -19.42 0.12 7.05
C GLY A 23 -18.10 0.77 6.60
N VAL A 24 -17.65 0.53 5.37
CA VAL A 24 -16.47 1.20 4.83
C VAL A 24 -16.74 2.70 4.66
N ILE A 25 -15.79 3.52 5.11
CA ILE A 25 -15.81 4.98 4.96
C ILE A 25 -14.66 5.39 4.05
N VAL A 26 -14.95 6.16 3.01
CA VAL A 26 -13.97 6.74 2.09
C VAL A 26 -14.09 8.25 2.11
N VAL A 27 -12.97 8.95 2.28
CA VAL A 27 -12.90 10.42 2.20
C VAL A 27 -12.24 10.82 0.89
N GLU A 28 -13.00 11.43 0.00
CA GLU A 28 -12.49 11.90 -1.29
C GLU A 28 -11.62 13.19 -1.17
N PRO A 29 -10.74 13.47 -2.15
CA PRO A 29 -10.52 12.69 -3.38
C PRO A 29 -9.60 11.49 -3.16
N VAL A 30 -9.87 10.40 -3.86
CA VAL A 30 -9.08 9.16 -3.83
C VAL A 30 -8.91 8.59 -5.25
N ASN A 31 -7.96 7.68 -5.43
CA ASN A 31 -7.81 6.87 -6.63
C ASN A 31 -7.83 5.38 -6.27
N LEU A 32 -9.01 4.79 -6.27
CA LEU A 32 -9.22 3.37 -5.92
C LEU A 32 -9.69 2.62 -7.15
N TYR A 33 -8.99 1.56 -7.55
CA TYR A 33 -9.44 0.79 -8.71
C TYR A 33 -9.11 -0.69 -8.62
N GLY A 34 -10.10 -1.54 -8.94
CA GLY A 34 -9.96 -2.99 -9.02
C GLY A 34 -9.53 -3.66 -7.72
N CYS A 35 -9.80 -3.07 -6.56
CA CYS A 35 -9.42 -3.55 -5.24
C CYS A 35 -10.65 -3.96 -4.41
N ALA A 36 -10.40 -4.61 -3.27
CA ALA A 36 -11.42 -4.96 -2.29
C ALA A 36 -11.08 -4.40 -0.92
N ILE A 37 -12.07 -3.84 -0.22
CA ILE A 37 -11.90 -3.21 1.10
C ILE A 37 -12.90 -3.82 2.08
N GLY A 38 -12.36 -4.41 3.13
CA GLY A 38 -13.10 -5.14 4.15
C GLY A 38 -13.90 -4.25 5.10
N GLN A 39 -14.82 -4.89 5.79
CA GLN A 39 -15.84 -4.29 6.66
C GLN A 39 -15.24 -3.29 7.67
N ASP A 40 -15.97 -2.19 7.91
CA ASP A 40 -15.67 -1.15 8.90
C ASP A 40 -14.28 -0.50 8.74
N SER A 41 -13.67 -0.60 7.55
CA SER A 41 -12.40 0.04 7.24
C SER A 41 -12.59 1.50 6.82
N PHE A 42 -11.54 2.29 6.99
CA PHE A 42 -11.48 3.71 6.67
C PHE A 42 -10.39 4.00 5.65
N VAL A 43 -10.70 4.78 4.62
CA VAL A 43 -9.75 5.27 3.62
C VAL A 43 -9.77 6.80 3.63
N GLY A 44 -8.64 7.40 3.99
CA GLY A 44 -8.45 8.84 4.03
C GLY A 44 -8.28 9.48 2.64
N PRO A 45 -8.27 10.83 2.57
CA PRO A 45 -8.14 11.53 1.31
C PRO A 45 -6.76 11.35 0.67
N PHE A 46 -6.71 11.49 -0.65
CA PHE A 46 -5.50 11.38 -1.46
C PHE A 46 -4.82 10.00 -1.39
N VAL A 47 -5.54 8.97 -0.97
CA VAL A 47 -5.07 7.59 -1.01
C VAL A 47 -5.19 7.05 -2.43
N GLU A 48 -4.17 6.29 -2.86
CA GLU A 48 -4.26 5.45 -4.05
C GLU A 48 -4.16 3.97 -3.66
N ILE A 49 -5.14 3.17 -4.09
CA ILE A 49 -5.14 1.71 -3.96
C ILE A 49 -5.39 1.11 -5.34
N GLN A 50 -4.43 0.32 -5.80
CA GLN A 50 -4.43 -0.23 -7.15
C GLN A 50 -5.16 -1.58 -7.23
N ARG A 51 -5.25 -2.14 -8.44
CA ARG A 51 -5.96 -3.39 -8.69
C ARG A 51 -5.33 -4.57 -7.96
N ASP A 52 -6.14 -5.58 -7.70
CA ASP A 52 -5.75 -6.82 -7.02
C ASP A 52 -5.19 -6.60 -5.60
N VAL A 53 -5.44 -5.42 -5.01
CA VAL A 53 -5.20 -5.17 -3.60
C VAL A 53 -6.40 -5.64 -2.79
N VAL A 54 -6.11 -6.30 -1.67
CA VAL A 54 -7.11 -6.72 -0.70
C VAL A 54 -6.79 -6.09 0.66
N ILE A 55 -7.70 -5.30 1.18
CA ILE A 55 -7.64 -4.73 2.53
C ILE A 55 -8.62 -5.49 3.41
N GLY A 56 -8.15 -5.95 4.56
CA GLY A 56 -8.96 -6.62 5.56
C GLY A 56 -9.95 -5.70 6.27
N LYS A 57 -10.53 -6.19 7.37
CA LYS A 57 -11.57 -5.50 8.14
C LYS A 57 -10.98 -4.55 9.16
N ARG A 58 -11.72 -3.50 9.51
CA ARG A 58 -11.36 -2.53 10.57
C ARG A 58 -9.99 -1.88 10.37
N CYS A 59 -9.53 -1.83 9.12
CA CYS A 59 -8.28 -1.17 8.76
C CYS A 59 -8.46 0.35 8.67
N ARG A 60 -7.39 1.08 8.90
CA ARG A 60 -7.35 2.53 8.74
C ARG A 60 -6.21 2.91 7.80
N ILE A 61 -6.56 3.32 6.60
CA ILE A 61 -5.61 3.77 5.57
C ILE A 61 -5.62 5.29 5.58
N GLN A 62 -4.55 5.89 6.04
CA GLN A 62 -4.46 7.34 6.22
C GLN A 62 -4.08 8.07 4.92
N SER A 63 -4.27 9.38 4.90
CA SER A 63 -4.07 10.21 3.72
C SER A 63 -2.69 10.03 3.07
N HIS A 64 -2.66 10.12 1.75
CA HIS A 64 -1.45 10.00 0.92
C HIS A 64 -0.76 8.63 0.96
N ALA A 65 -1.37 7.59 1.54
CA ALA A 65 -0.85 6.24 1.41
C ALA A 65 -0.99 5.76 -0.05
N PHE A 66 0.04 5.09 -0.54
CA PHE A 66 0.06 4.46 -1.85
C PHE A 66 0.20 2.94 -1.70
N ILE A 67 -0.79 2.19 -2.17
CA ILE A 67 -0.82 0.73 -2.10
C ILE A 67 -0.87 0.19 -3.53
N CYS A 68 0.29 -0.28 -4.02
CA CYS A 68 0.42 -0.79 -5.38
C CYS A 68 -0.23 -2.17 -5.55
N GLU A 69 -0.33 -2.61 -6.80
CA GLU A 69 -0.86 -3.93 -7.14
C GLU A 69 -0.16 -5.07 -6.38
N LEU A 70 -0.87 -6.16 -6.12
CA LEU A 70 -0.40 -7.40 -5.47
C LEU A 70 -0.11 -7.26 -3.96
N VAL A 71 -0.67 -6.27 -3.29
CA VAL A 71 -0.60 -6.13 -1.84
C VAL A 71 -1.85 -6.73 -1.18
N SER A 72 -1.65 -7.52 -0.14
CA SER A 72 -2.72 -7.95 0.77
C SER A 72 -2.42 -7.48 2.19
N ILE A 73 -3.42 -6.92 2.86
CA ILE A 73 -3.35 -6.41 4.23
C ILE A 73 -4.42 -7.12 5.05
N GLY A 74 -4.03 -7.69 6.18
CA GLY A 74 -4.92 -8.38 7.11
C GLY A 74 -5.87 -7.43 7.85
N ASP A 75 -6.52 -7.95 8.88
CA ASP A 75 -7.48 -7.21 9.70
C ASP A 75 -6.80 -6.30 10.72
N ASP A 76 -7.54 -5.27 11.19
CA ASP A 76 -7.13 -4.38 12.29
C ASP A 76 -5.79 -3.65 12.06
N CYS A 77 -5.45 -3.38 10.79
CA CYS A 77 -4.20 -2.73 10.43
C CYS A 77 -4.33 -1.21 10.38
N PHE A 78 -3.23 -0.53 10.71
CA PHE A 78 -3.10 0.92 10.59
C PHE A 78 -1.99 1.27 9.60
N ILE A 79 -2.36 1.85 8.45
CA ILE A 79 -1.42 2.32 7.42
C ILE A 79 -1.39 3.84 7.51
N SER A 80 -0.31 4.38 8.04
CA SER A 80 -0.19 5.80 8.34
C SER A 80 0.04 6.66 7.09
N HIS A 81 0.03 7.98 7.31
CA HIS A 81 0.13 8.98 6.25
C HIS A 81 1.38 8.79 5.39
N GLY A 82 1.22 8.80 4.07
CA GLY A 82 2.33 8.72 3.14
C GLY A 82 3.10 7.39 3.15
N ALA A 83 2.57 6.33 3.77
CA ALA A 83 3.19 5.01 3.66
C ALA A 83 3.12 4.51 2.20
N MET A 84 4.24 3.98 1.70
CA MET A 84 4.43 3.62 0.31
C MET A 84 4.74 2.13 0.15
N PHE A 85 3.97 1.44 -0.67
CA PHE A 85 4.24 0.05 -1.04
C PHE A 85 4.82 -0.03 -2.45
N ILE A 86 5.79 -0.92 -2.64
CA ILE A 86 6.50 -1.11 -3.91
C ILE A 86 6.31 -2.57 -4.35
N ASN A 87 6.03 -2.81 -5.62
CA ASN A 87 5.95 -4.16 -6.20
C ASN A 87 7.06 -4.42 -7.24
N ASP A 88 7.68 -3.36 -7.78
CA ASP A 88 8.80 -3.45 -8.72
C ASP A 88 10.12 -3.19 -7.97
N SER A 89 10.91 -4.23 -7.78
CA SER A 89 12.21 -4.15 -7.11
C SER A 89 13.37 -3.85 -8.06
N PHE A 90 13.09 -3.57 -9.35
CA PHE A 90 14.12 -3.33 -10.38
C PHE A 90 15.17 -4.45 -10.45
N ALA A 91 14.77 -5.71 -10.22
CA ALA A 91 15.68 -6.85 -10.11
C ALA A 91 16.57 -7.05 -11.35
N GLY A 92 16.14 -6.60 -12.51
CA GLY A 92 16.93 -6.59 -13.75
C GLY A 92 17.70 -5.28 -13.99
N GLY A 93 17.82 -4.40 -12.99
CA GLY A 93 18.50 -3.09 -13.13
C GLY A 93 17.68 -2.03 -13.86
N THR A 94 16.45 -2.35 -14.28
CA THR A 94 15.54 -1.42 -14.97
C THR A 94 14.11 -1.65 -14.48
N PRO A 95 13.19 -0.65 -14.63
CA PRO A 95 11.78 -0.83 -14.33
C PRO A 95 11.14 -1.97 -15.15
N ALA A 96 10.17 -2.63 -14.56
CA ALA A 96 9.41 -3.72 -15.21
C ALA A 96 8.62 -3.28 -16.45
N LYS A 97 8.39 -1.97 -16.65
CA LYS A 97 7.67 -1.38 -17.80
C LYS A 97 6.28 -2.01 -18.03
N GLY A 98 5.56 -2.29 -16.95
CA GLY A 98 4.23 -2.90 -16.98
C GLY A 98 4.22 -4.42 -17.14
N ARG A 99 5.35 -5.08 -17.15
CA ARG A 99 5.46 -6.55 -17.12
C ARG A 99 5.16 -7.05 -15.71
N ARG A 100 3.91 -7.44 -15.46
CA ARG A 100 3.45 -7.87 -14.14
C ARG A 100 4.11 -9.16 -13.64
N ASP A 101 4.64 -9.98 -14.54
CA ASP A 101 5.41 -11.18 -14.22
C ASP A 101 6.72 -10.88 -13.46
N LEU A 102 7.21 -9.64 -13.54
CA LEU A 102 8.39 -9.16 -12.81
C LEU A 102 8.05 -8.52 -11.45
N TRP A 103 6.77 -8.25 -11.18
CA TRP A 103 6.34 -7.69 -9.91
C TRP A 103 6.22 -8.77 -8.85
N ARG A 104 6.39 -8.38 -7.61
CA ARG A 104 6.30 -9.26 -6.45
C ARG A 104 5.21 -8.79 -5.49
N SER A 105 4.56 -9.76 -4.84
CA SER A 105 3.50 -9.48 -3.87
C SER A 105 4.07 -9.08 -2.51
N THR A 106 3.28 -8.27 -1.79
CA THR A 106 3.48 -7.97 -0.37
C THR A 106 2.33 -8.54 0.43
N LYS A 107 2.63 -9.18 1.56
CA LYS A 107 1.63 -9.70 2.49
C LYS A 107 1.84 -9.10 3.87
N ILE A 108 0.82 -8.43 4.37
CA ILE A 108 0.78 -7.84 5.71
C ILE A 108 -0.20 -8.66 6.54
N GLY A 109 0.24 -9.12 7.70
CA GLY A 109 -0.59 -9.85 8.65
C GLY A 109 -1.64 -8.97 9.32
N ASN A 110 -2.22 -9.48 10.40
CA ASN A 110 -3.22 -8.75 11.18
C ASN A 110 -2.57 -7.88 12.26
N GLU A 111 -3.28 -6.84 12.72
CA GLU A 111 -2.83 -5.95 13.80
C GLU A 111 -1.45 -5.31 13.52
N VAL A 112 -1.16 -5.01 12.24
CA VAL A 112 0.10 -4.37 11.83
C VAL A 112 -0.09 -2.87 11.75
N SER A 113 0.83 -2.12 12.37
CA SER A 113 0.87 -0.65 12.26
C SER A 113 2.07 -0.21 11.44
N ILE A 114 1.83 0.49 10.33
CA ILE A 114 2.88 1.02 9.45
C ILE A 114 2.95 2.53 9.64
N GLY A 115 4.09 3.02 10.11
CA GLY A 115 4.32 4.41 10.45
C GLY A 115 4.39 5.34 9.24
N THR A 116 4.24 6.63 9.50
CA THR A 116 4.24 7.69 8.49
C THR A 116 5.48 7.64 7.60
N ASN A 117 5.29 7.75 6.28
CA ASN A 117 6.35 7.74 5.27
C ASN A 117 7.24 6.47 5.30
N ALA A 118 6.79 5.38 5.88
CA ALA A 118 7.50 4.12 5.75
C ALA A 118 7.40 3.58 4.31
N THR A 119 8.45 2.91 3.85
CA THR A 119 8.49 2.26 2.53
C THR A 119 8.54 0.75 2.73
N ILE A 120 7.61 0.05 2.10
CA ILE A 120 7.47 -1.40 2.20
C ILE A 120 7.80 -2.01 0.85
N LEU A 121 8.91 -2.74 0.77
CA LEU A 121 9.28 -3.54 -0.38
C LEU A 121 8.43 -4.82 -0.44
N PRO A 122 8.49 -5.58 -1.54
CA PRO A 122 7.81 -6.88 -1.63
C PRO A 122 8.29 -7.86 -0.56
N VAL A 123 7.58 -7.92 0.54
CA VAL A 123 7.92 -8.72 1.75
C VAL A 123 6.65 -9.30 2.38
N THR A 124 6.86 -10.27 3.27
CA THR A 124 5.83 -10.76 4.17
C THR A 124 6.10 -10.21 5.58
N ILE A 125 5.09 -9.58 6.20
CA ILE A 125 5.13 -9.11 7.58
C ILE A 125 4.11 -9.91 8.38
N CYS A 126 4.56 -10.59 9.44
CA CYS A 126 3.66 -11.35 10.32
C CYS A 126 2.74 -10.43 11.12
N ASP A 127 1.80 -11.03 11.85
CA ASP A 127 0.88 -10.31 12.73
C ASP A 127 1.61 -9.54 13.84
N GLN A 128 0.95 -8.51 14.38
CA GLN A 128 1.39 -7.76 15.56
C GLN A 128 2.78 -7.12 15.40
N VAL A 129 2.99 -6.43 14.27
CA VAL A 129 4.23 -5.70 13.98
C VAL A 129 3.97 -4.21 13.92
N VAL A 130 4.89 -3.43 14.48
CA VAL A 130 4.92 -1.96 14.33
C VAL A 130 6.13 -1.57 13.50
N ILE A 131 5.89 -0.90 12.39
CA ILE A 131 6.93 -0.28 11.55
C ILE A 131 7.00 1.20 11.91
N GLY A 132 8.18 1.66 12.32
CA GLY A 132 8.39 3.06 12.68
C GLY A 132 8.29 4.00 11.48
N ALA A 133 8.01 5.27 11.75
CA ALA A 133 7.95 6.31 10.73
C ALA A 133 9.28 6.41 9.96
N GLY A 134 9.20 6.57 8.63
CA GLY A 134 10.37 6.67 7.76
C GLY A 134 11.19 5.39 7.61
N ALA A 135 10.75 4.27 8.17
CA ALA A 135 11.47 3.00 8.03
C ALA A 135 11.36 2.43 6.62
N VAL A 136 12.38 1.70 6.18
CA VAL A 136 12.38 0.99 4.89
C VAL A 136 12.48 -0.51 5.15
N VAL A 137 11.37 -1.22 4.93
CA VAL A 137 11.29 -2.67 5.13
C VAL A 137 11.75 -3.39 3.87
N THR A 138 12.89 -4.03 3.94
CA THR A 138 13.57 -4.68 2.79
C THR A 138 13.59 -6.20 2.87
N LYS A 139 13.15 -6.79 3.99
CA LYS A 139 13.15 -8.23 4.24
C LYS A 139 11.89 -8.63 5.01
N ASP A 140 11.51 -9.89 4.89
CA ASP A 140 10.41 -10.47 5.66
C ASP A 140 10.59 -10.27 7.16
N ILE A 141 9.47 -9.98 7.83
CA ILE A 141 9.40 -9.88 9.30
C ILE A 141 8.55 -11.05 9.79
N THR A 142 9.20 -11.96 10.50
CA THR A 142 8.62 -13.23 10.94
C THR A 142 8.31 -13.30 12.44
N ARG A 143 8.58 -12.21 13.17
CA ARG A 143 8.34 -12.13 14.62
C ARG A 143 7.67 -10.81 14.99
N PRO A 144 6.68 -10.80 15.88
CA PRO A 144 6.08 -9.59 16.42
C PRO A 144 7.14 -8.67 17.03
N GLY A 145 6.93 -7.37 16.92
CA GLY A 145 7.88 -6.40 17.46
C GLY A 145 7.81 -5.03 16.77
N VAL A 146 8.62 -4.11 17.25
CA VAL A 146 8.79 -2.77 16.71
C VAL A 146 10.05 -2.73 15.86
N TYR A 147 9.91 -2.37 14.58
CA TYR A 147 11.00 -2.31 13.60
C TYR A 147 11.17 -0.88 13.09
N VAL A 148 12.40 -0.39 13.06
CA VAL A 148 12.72 1.00 12.70
C VAL A 148 13.95 1.10 11.81
N GLY A 149 14.10 2.21 11.13
CA GLY A 149 15.30 2.59 10.39
C GLY A 149 15.31 2.19 8.91
N ASN A 150 16.39 2.49 8.24
CA ASN A 150 16.65 2.18 6.85
C ASN A 150 18.03 1.51 6.70
N PRO A 151 18.07 0.19 6.43
CA PRO A 151 16.93 -0.73 6.38
C PRO A 151 16.34 -1.00 7.78
N ALA A 152 15.06 -1.34 7.84
CA ALA A 152 14.36 -1.60 9.10
C ALA A 152 14.99 -2.76 9.89
N ARG A 153 15.15 -2.56 11.20
CA ARG A 153 15.68 -3.56 12.14
C ARG A 153 14.81 -3.59 13.39
N LEU A 154 14.78 -4.75 14.04
CA LEU A 154 14.09 -4.91 15.31
C LEU A 154 14.67 -3.93 16.34
N LEU A 155 13.82 -3.08 16.88
CA LEU A 155 14.15 -2.17 17.99
C LEU A 155 13.84 -2.82 19.33
N ARG A 156 12.65 -3.44 19.46
CA ARG A 156 12.21 -4.14 20.67
C ARG A 156 11.09 -5.13 20.36
N HIS A 157 10.90 -6.13 21.19
CA HIS A 157 9.73 -7.00 21.17
C HIS A 157 8.49 -6.28 21.73
N LEU A 158 7.30 -6.75 21.34
CA LEU A 158 6.00 -6.35 21.91
C LEU A 158 5.68 -7.19 23.14
#